data_cf85ef5f4892ba60049b48e879300f4f
#
_entry.id   cf85ef5f4892ba60049b48e879300f4f
#
_cell.length_a   1.000
_cell.length_b   1.000
_cell.length_c   1.000
_cell.angle_alpha   90.00
_cell.angle_beta   90.00
_cell.angle_gamma   90.00
#
_symmetry.space_group_name_H-M   'P 1'
#
loop_
_entity.id
_entity.type
_entity.pdbx_description
1 polymer ?
#
loop_
_entity_poly.entity_id
_entity_poly.type
_entity_poly.pdbx_seq_one_letter_code
_entity_poly.pdbx_strand_id
1 'polypeptide(L)'
;MALYTGITQSNLRAIEAKVDSLVVGTVTSIAVPVSAGSTLTVTAASHAGKIIALDTATGSTVTLPAATGTGNVYTFVTKALATSNSHVIKVANATDVLSGSLTVVDNADGTATTFGTVAASDTITLNRTTTGSVKIGERINIVDVAAGYFSVTGTVIATGSEATPFSATVS
;
A
#
# COMPACT_ATOMS: atom_id res chain seq x y z
N MET A 1 -29.88 -36.95 0.52
CA MET A 1 -28.69 -36.07 0.51
C MET A 1 -27.59 -36.83 1.26
N ALA A 2 -26.64 -37.42 0.52
CA ALA A 2 -25.58 -38.23 1.13
C ALA A 2 -24.47 -37.32 1.67
N LEU A 3 -24.24 -37.31 2.98
CA LEU A 3 -23.08 -36.69 3.58
C LEU A 3 -21.83 -37.54 3.24
N TYR A 4 -20.91 -36.99 2.48
CA TYR A 4 -19.62 -37.61 2.24
C TYR A 4 -18.74 -37.44 3.51
N THR A 5 -18.77 -38.43 4.38
CA THR A 5 -17.82 -38.56 5.50
C THR A 5 -16.69 -39.47 5.06
N GLY A 6 -15.50 -38.90 4.79
CA GLY A 6 -14.32 -39.70 4.48
C GLY A 6 -13.41 -39.15 3.40
N ILE A 7 -13.26 -37.82 3.30
CA ILE A 7 -12.24 -37.23 2.41
C ILE A 7 -10.89 -37.32 3.09
N THR A 8 -10.01 -38.20 2.59
CA THR A 8 -8.59 -38.27 3.03
C THR A 8 -7.76 -37.22 2.26
N GLN A 9 -6.60 -36.83 2.80
CA GLN A 9 -5.70 -35.87 2.14
C GLN A 9 -5.30 -36.31 0.71
N SER A 10 -5.20 -37.59 0.45
CA SER A 10 -4.90 -38.14 -0.88
C SER A 10 -6.06 -37.93 -1.87
N ASN A 11 -7.31 -37.97 -1.39
CA ASN A 11 -8.49 -37.72 -2.23
C ASN A 11 -8.65 -36.22 -2.54
N LEU A 12 -8.28 -35.32 -1.63
CA LEU A 12 -8.25 -33.89 -1.86
C LEU A 12 -7.26 -33.51 -2.98
N ARG A 13 -6.06 -34.06 -2.99
CA ARG A 13 -5.07 -33.83 -4.05
C ARG A 13 -5.52 -34.32 -5.42
N ALA A 14 -6.26 -35.44 -5.47
CA ALA A 14 -6.83 -35.95 -6.72
C ALA A 14 -8.00 -35.10 -7.25
N ILE A 15 -8.71 -34.40 -6.35
CA ILE A 15 -9.78 -33.44 -6.71
C ILE A 15 -9.16 -32.13 -7.20
N GLU A 16 -8.11 -31.63 -6.54
CA GLU A 16 -7.38 -30.42 -6.96
C GLU A 16 -6.81 -30.53 -8.38
N ALA A 17 -6.39 -31.74 -8.80
CA ALA A 17 -5.86 -31.98 -10.16
C ALA A 17 -6.94 -32.00 -11.27
N LYS A 18 -8.23 -31.98 -10.92
CA LYS A 18 -9.35 -32.14 -11.87
C LYS A 18 -10.37 -31.01 -11.88
N VAL A 19 -10.22 -29.99 -11.04
CA VAL A 19 -11.18 -28.90 -10.93
C VAL A 19 -10.55 -27.62 -11.45
N ASP A 20 -10.92 -27.19 -12.65
CA ASP A 20 -10.50 -25.91 -13.25
C ASP A 20 -11.05 -24.70 -12.49
N SER A 21 -12.03 -24.89 -11.63
CA SER A 21 -12.53 -23.87 -10.71
C SER A 21 -13.15 -24.52 -9.47
N LEU A 22 -12.68 -24.13 -8.29
CA LEU A 22 -13.30 -24.48 -7.03
C LEU A 22 -14.20 -23.31 -6.59
N VAL A 23 -15.53 -23.51 -6.66
CA VAL A 23 -16.48 -22.57 -6.04
C VAL A 23 -16.50 -22.88 -4.55
N VAL A 24 -15.72 -22.15 -3.77
CA VAL A 24 -15.77 -22.19 -2.32
C VAL A 24 -16.92 -21.30 -1.86
N GLY A 25 -17.95 -21.88 -1.24
CA GLY A 25 -19.00 -21.10 -0.56
C GLY A 25 -18.36 -20.25 0.54
N THR A 26 -18.72 -19.01 0.61
CA THR A 26 -18.31 -17.96 1.58
C THR A 26 -16.95 -18.19 2.24
N VAL A 27 -15.88 -17.77 1.58
CA VAL A 27 -14.60 -17.56 2.25
C VAL A 27 -14.72 -16.26 3.05
N THR A 28 -14.95 -16.35 4.34
CA THR A 28 -14.84 -15.20 5.23
C THR A 28 -13.37 -14.93 5.47
N SER A 29 -12.73 -14.22 4.54
CA SER A 29 -11.40 -13.66 4.77
C SER A 29 -11.58 -12.41 5.64
N ILE A 30 -11.24 -12.51 6.90
CA ILE A 30 -11.06 -11.32 7.74
C ILE A 30 -9.74 -10.70 7.29
N ALA A 31 -9.80 -9.73 6.40
CA ALA A 31 -8.63 -8.97 5.97
C ALA A 31 -8.20 -8.04 7.12
N VAL A 32 -7.37 -8.55 8.02
CA VAL A 32 -6.70 -7.70 9.01
C VAL A 32 -5.61 -6.93 8.28
N PRO A 33 -5.54 -5.59 8.43
CA PRO A 33 -4.46 -4.81 7.87
C PRO A 33 -3.10 -5.29 8.40
N VAL A 34 -2.12 -5.39 7.51
CA VAL A 34 -0.75 -5.74 7.88
C VAL A 34 -0.11 -4.53 8.56
N SER A 35 0.45 -4.70 9.75
CA SER A 35 1.19 -3.64 10.44
C SER A 35 2.48 -3.31 9.69
N ALA A 36 2.72 -2.03 9.43
CA ALA A 36 4.02 -1.57 8.93
C ALA A 36 5.07 -1.50 10.04
N GLY A 37 4.64 -1.34 11.30
CA GLY A 37 5.57 -1.08 12.39
C GLY A 37 6.43 0.16 12.13
N SER A 38 7.62 0.21 12.71
CA SER A 38 8.59 1.29 12.44
C SER A 38 9.29 1.12 11.08
N THR A 39 9.48 -0.12 10.65
CA THR A 39 10.11 -0.47 9.35
C THR A 39 9.45 -1.70 8.74
N LEU A 40 9.16 -1.65 7.44
CA LEU A 40 8.61 -2.78 6.69
C LEU A 40 9.28 -2.89 5.33
N THR A 41 9.79 -4.06 5.00
CA THR A 41 10.11 -4.42 3.61
C THR A 41 8.93 -5.18 3.03
N VAL A 42 8.27 -4.59 2.04
CA VAL A 42 7.13 -5.18 1.36
C VAL A 42 7.58 -6.31 0.43
N THR A 43 6.83 -7.41 0.43
CA THR A 43 7.02 -8.51 -0.52
C THR A 43 5.70 -8.80 -1.23
N ALA A 44 5.73 -9.21 -2.48
CA ALA A 44 4.51 -9.56 -3.22
C ALA A 44 3.75 -10.71 -2.52
N ALA A 45 4.46 -11.77 -2.11
CA ALA A 45 3.85 -12.95 -1.51
C ALA A 45 3.06 -12.66 -0.21
N SER A 46 3.54 -11.70 0.60
CA SER A 46 2.94 -11.42 1.91
C SER A 46 2.01 -10.22 1.92
N HIS A 47 2.16 -9.28 0.98
CA HIS A 47 1.55 -7.96 1.07
C HIS A 47 0.70 -7.56 -0.15
N ALA A 48 0.86 -8.20 -1.32
CA ALA A 48 0.04 -7.91 -2.49
C ALA A 48 -1.44 -8.15 -2.22
N GLY A 49 -2.29 -7.21 -2.64
CA GLY A 49 -3.74 -7.23 -2.43
C GLY A 49 -4.18 -6.96 -0.99
N LYS A 50 -3.27 -6.63 -0.08
CA LYS A 50 -3.58 -6.35 1.32
C LYS A 50 -3.52 -4.86 1.63
N ILE A 51 -4.19 -4.48 2.72
CA ILE A 51 -4.05 -3.16 3.32
C ILE A 51 -2.85 -3.19 4.27
N ILE A 52 -1.92 -2.26 4.10
CA ILE A 52 -0.77 -2.04 4.96
C ILE A 52 -1.05 -0.82 5.83
N ALA A 53 -1.06 -1.01 7.13
CA ALA A 53 -1.34 0.05 8.08
C ALA A 53 -0.05 0.76 8.49
N LEU A 54 0.02 2.06 8.26
CA LEU A 54 1.04 2.95 8.84
C LEU A 54 0.60 3.22 10.28
N ASP A 55 1.10 2.44 11.22
CA ASP A 55 0.55 2.33 12.58
C ASP A 55 1.53 2.66 13.70
N THR A 56 2.67 3.26 13.36
CA THR A 56 3.68 3.66 14.35
C THR A 56 3.72 5.18 14.51
N ALA A 57 3.39 5.66 15.71
CA ALA A 57 3.37 7.10 16.01
C ALA A 57 4.73 7.79 15.85
N THR A 58 5.84 7.10 16.00
CA THR A 58 7.17 7.64 15.71
C THR A 58 7.52 7.68 14.23
N GLY A 59 6.60 7.29 13.36
CA GLY A 59 6.79 7.16 11.92
C GLY A 59 7.05 5.72 11.47
N SER A 60 6.55 5.37 10.28
CA SER A 60 6.80 4.08 9.63
C SER A 60 7.61 4.30 8.37
N THR A 61 8.66 3.53 8.15
CA THR A 61 9.40 3.52 6.88
C THR A 61 9.12 2.22 6.14
N VAL A 62 8.51 2.34 4.97
CA VAL A 62 8.13 1.20 4.14
C VAL A 62 8.94 1.20 2.86
N THR A 63 9.57 0.06 2.55
CA THR A 63 10.30 -0.14 1.29
C THR A 63 9.50 -1.09 0.40
N LEU A 64 9.14 -0.65 -0.80
CA LEU A 64 8.45 -1.45 -1.82
C LEU A 64 9.38 -2.55 -2.37
N PRO A 65 8.86 -3.64 -2.95
CA PRO A 65 9.69 -4.57 -3.73
C PRO A 65 10.20 -3.90 -5.01
N ALA A 66 11.03 -4.58 -5.79
CA ALA A 66 11.38 -4.12 -7.14
C ALA A 66 10.12 -4.07 -8.04
N ALA A 67 10.01 -3.04 -8.89
CA ALA A 67 8.96 -2.91 -9.88
C ALA A 67 9.23 -3.83 -11.06
N THR A 68 8.34 -4.79 -11.31
CA THR A 68 8.51 -5.84 -12.34
C THR A 68 7.32 -5.98 -13.28
N GLY A 69 6.28 -5.14 -13.11
CA GLY A 69 5.09 -5.15 -13.96
C GLY A 69 4.12 -6.29 -13.67
N THR A 70 4.06 -6.75 -12.43
CA THR A 70 3.21 -7.89 -12.04
C THR A 70 1.74 -7.52 -11.86
N GLY A 71 1.37 -6.24 -11.84
CA GLY A 71 0.02 -5.78 -11.50
C GLY A 71 -0.31 -5.87 -10.00
N ASN A 72 0.64 -6.19 -9.15
CA ASN A 72 0.43 -6.26 -7.71
C ASN A 72 0.02 -4.90 -7.15
N VAL A 73 -1.02 -4.91 -6.31
CA VAL A 73 -1.56 -3.72 -5.66
C VAL A 73 -1.15 -3.69 -4.19
N TYR A 74 -0.67 -2.56 -3.73
CA TYR A 74 -0.32 -2.29 -2.35
C TYR A 74 -1.13 -1.08 -1.88
N THR A 75 -1.98 -1.27 -0.87
CA THR A 75 -2.81 -0.20 -0.31
C THR A 75 -2.28 0.19 1.06
N PHE A 76 -1.90 1.45 1.22
CA PHE A 76 -1.45 2.01 2.49
C PHE A 76 -2.55 2.84 3.13
N VAL A 77 -2.70 2.71 4.45
CA VAL A 77 -3.67 3.48 5.24
C VAL A 77 -2.99 4.01 6.48
N THR A 78 -3.11 5.31 6.74
CA THR A 78 -2.69 5.92 8.00
C THR A 78 -3.60 5.43 9.12
N LYS A 79 -3.07 4.60 10.01
CA LYS A 79 -3.76 4.05 11.18
C LYS A 79 -3.34 4.76 12.47
N ALA A 80 -2.10 5.22 12.55
CA ALA A 80 -1.60 6.10 13.59
C ALA A 80 -1.00 7.35 12.96
N LEU A 81 -1.28 8.51 13.52
CA LEU A 81 -0.65 9.76 13.09
C LEU A 81 0.80 9.74 13.51
N ALA A 82 1.68 10.16 12.62
CA ALA A 82 3.08 10.36 12.98
C ALA A 82 3.20 11.56 13.92
N THR A 83 4.01 11.45 14.97
CA THR A 83 4.16 12.50 15.99
C THR A 83 5.58 13.06 16.10
N SER A 84 6.60 12.31 15.67
CA SER A 84 8.01 12.74 15.73
C SER A 84 8.70 12.68 14.37
N ASN A 85 8.62 11.56 13.66
CA ASN A 85 9.10 11.42 12.28
C ASN A 85 7.92 11.33 11.31
N SER A 86 8.20 11.21 10.02
CA SER A 86 7.19 11.04 8.97
C SER A 86 6.86 9.57 8.75
N HIS A 87 5.69 9.27 8.16
CA HIS A 87 5.54 8.02 7.45
C HIS A 87 6.18 8.17 6.07
N VAL A 88 6.98 7.19 5.69
CA VAL A 88 7.71 7.19 4.42
C VAL A 88 7.40 5.90 3.67
N ILE A 89 7.06 6.02 2.39
CA ILE A 89 6.93 4.89 1.45
C ILE A 89 7.93 5.15 0.33
N LYS A 90 8.86 4.23 0.09
CA LYS A 90 9.90 4.40 -0.91
C LYS A 90 10.13 3.14 -1.73
N VAL A 91 10.68 3.29 -2.92
CA VAL A 91 11.10 2.17 -3.75
C VAL A 91 12.34 1.49 -3.18
N ALA A 92 12.67 0.28 -3.69
CA ALA A 92 13.78 -0.51 -3.18
C ALA A 92 15.14 -0.12 -3.75
N ASN A 93 15.18 0.56 -4.90
CA ASN A 93 16.41 0.83 -5.66
C ASN A 93 16.30 2.15 -6.44
N ALA A 94 17.42 2.67 -6.89
CA ALA A 94 17.53 3.96 -7.59
C ALA A 94 16.97 3.98 -9.04
N THR A 95 16.50 2.86 -9.56
CA THR A 95 15.98 2.76 -10.93
C THR A 95 14.47 2.68 -11.01
N ASP A 96 13.83 2.28 -9.92
CA ASP A 96 12.37 2.23 -9.82
C ASP A 96 11.83 3.63 -9.48
N VAL A 97 10.72 4.01 -10.09
CA VAL A 97 10.09 5.32 -9.87
C VAL A 97 8.58 5.19 -9.62
N LEU A 98 8.05 6.20 -8.97
CA LEU A 98 6.64 6.41 -8.74
C LEU A 98 6.07 7.30 -9.86
N SER A 99 4.94 6.92 -10.44
CA SER A 99 4.25 7.67 -11.51
C SER A 99 2.78 7.84 -11.16
N GLY A 100 2.30 9.07 -11.07
CA GLY A 100 0.91 9.35 -10.74
C GLY A 100 0.73 10.62 -9.94
N SER A 101 -0.28 10.63 -9.08
CA SER A 101 -0.58 11.82 -8.27
C SER A 101 -1.23 11.48 -6.94
N LEU A 102 -1.06 12.39 -5.98
CA LEU A 102 -1.79 12.39 -4.71
C LEU A 102 -2.54 13.72 -4.56
N THR A 103 -3.79 13.63 -4.12
CA THR A 103 -4.57 14.79 -3.69
C THR A 103 -4.31 15.04 -2.21
N VAL A 104 -3.83 16.22 -1.89
CA VAL A 104 -3.63 16.71 -0.52
C VAL A 104 -4.78 17.66 -0.19
N VAL A 105 -5.53 17.36 0.85
CA VAL A 105 -6.72 18.14 1.26
C VAL A 105 -6.38 18.92 2.52
N ASP A 106 -6.65 20.21 2.53
CA ASP A 106 -6.53 21.04 3.73
C ASP A 106 -7.59 20.62 4.76
N ASN A 107 -7.15 20.34 5.97
CA ASN A 107 -8.01 19.98 7.09
C ASN A 107 -8.84 21.16 7.62
N ALA A 108 -8.48 22.40 7.33
CA ALA A 108 -9.14 23.59 7.86
C ALA A 108 -10.40 23.96 7.04
N ASP A 109 -10.32 23.92 5.71
CA ASP A 109 -11.42 24.38 4.84
C ASP A 109 -11.84 23.36 3.79
N GLY A 110 -11.13 22.24 3.67
CA GLY A 110 -11.45 21.17 2.72
C GLY A 110 -10.99 21.47 1.29
N THR A 111 -10.22 22.52 1.04
CA THR A 111 -9.60 22.73 -0.26
C THR A 111 -8.65 21.59 -0.60
N ALA A 112 -8.49 21.30 -1.90
CA ALA A 112 -7.71 20.16 -2.35
C ALA A 112 -6.72 20.57 -3.43
N THR A 113 -5.45 20.26 -3.22
CA THR A 113 -4.37 20.45 -4.20
C THR A 113 -3.86 19.09 -4.66
N THR A 114 -3.77 18.90 -5.97
CA THR A 114 -3.22 17.64 -6.52
C THR A 114 -1.77 17.85 -6.92
N PHE A 115 -0.90 17.01 -6.37
CA PHE A 115 0.52 16.98 -6.70
C PHE A 115 0.84 15.76 -7.57
N GLY A 116 1.44 15.98 -8.73
CA GLY A 116 1.96 14.95 -9.60
C GLY A 116 3.39 14.57 -9.24
N THR A 117 3.77 13.35 -9.60
CA THR A 117 5.16 12.91 -9.56
C THR A 117 5.99 13.61 -10.66
N VAL A 118 7.29 13.71 -10.46
CA VAL A 118 8.28 14.05 -11.49
C VAL A 118 9.08 12.80 -11.87
N ALA A 119 9.87 12.86 -12.93
CA ALA A 119 10.56 11.70 -13.50
C ALA A 119 11.42 10.90 -12.50
N ALA A 120 11.97 11.55 -11.50
CA ALA A 120 12.81 10.92 -10.47
C ALA A 120 12.09 10.69 -9.13
N SER A 121 10.76 10.81 -9.08
CA SER A 121 10.02 10.58 -7.84
C SER A 121 10.11 9.11 -7.43
N ASP A 122 10.67 8.84 -6.27
CA ASP A 122 10.91 7.50 -5.73
C ASP A 122 10.41 7.33 -4.27
N THR A 123 10.02 8.43 -3.64
CA THR A 123 9.64 8.46 -2.23
C THR A 123 8.40 9.31 -2.01
N ILE A 124 7.50 8.82 -1.15
CA ILE A 124 6.34 9.54 -0.60
C ILE A 124 6.62 9.78 0.87
N THR A 125 6.53 11.03 1.31
CA THR A 125 6.69 11.41 2.71
C THR A 125 5.44 12.08 3.24
N LEU A 126 4.82 11.51 4.27
CA LEU A 126 3.70 12.08 5.00
C LEU A 126 4.24 12.72 6.28
N ASN A 127 4.41 14.04 6.28
CA ASN A 127 5.22 14.77 7.26
C ASN A 127 4.45 15.30 8.47
N ARG A 128 3.20 14.86 8.66
CA ARG A 128 2.32 15.26 9.79
C ARG A 128 1.73 16.66 9.67
N THR A 129 2.09 17.41 8.64
CA THR A 129 1.64 18.79 8.46
C THR A 129 1.20 19.04 7.02
N THR A 130 2.11 19.27 6.11
CA THR A 130 1.82 19.78 4.76
C THR A 130 1.66 18.69 3.70
N THR A 131 2.03 17.42 4.00
CA THR A 131 2.05 16.33 3.00
C THR A 131 1.29 15.08 3.43
N GLY A 132 0.56 15.11 4.53
CA GLY A 132 -0.22 13.96 5.02
C GLY A 132 0.14 13.54 6.44
N SER A 133 -0.51 12.47 6.91
CA SER A 133 -0.47 11.96 8.30
C SER A 133 -1.12 12.93 9.31
N VAL A 134 -2.17 13.61 8.90
CA VAL A 134 -2.97 14.51 9.74
C VAL A 134 -4.26 13.84 10.21
N LYS A 135 -4.83 12.91 9.42
CA LYS A 135 -6.01 12.14 9.81
C LYS A 135 -5.83 10.64 9.65
N ILE A 136 -6.41 9.89 10.57
CA ILE A 136 -6.56 8.43 10.41
C ILE A 136 -7.49 8.16 9.21
N GLY A 137 -7.14 7.17 8.38
CA GLY A 137 -7.92 6.79 7.21
C GLY A 137 -7.41 7.36 5.89
N GLU A 138 -6.38 8.22 5.88
CA GLU A 138 -5.69 8.62 4.66
C GLU A 138 -5.23 7.38 3.90
N ARG A 139 -5.40 7.39 2.54
CA ARG A 139 -5.16 6.20 1.73
C ARG A 139 -4.31 6.50 0.52
N ILE A 140 -3.36 5.62 0.26
CA ILE A 140 -2.51 5.62 -0.93
C ILE A 140 -2.56 4.23 -1.55
N ASN A 141 -2.82 4.15 -2.86
CA ASN A 141 -2.75 2.92 -3.64
C ASN A 141 -1.54 2.97 -4.56
N ILE A 142 -0.76 1.92 -4.56
CA ILE A 142 0.43 1.75 -5.39
C ILE A 142 0.29 0.44 -6.17
N VAL A 143 0.48 0.50 -7.48
CA VAL A 143 0.38 -0.65 -8.38
C VAL A 143 1.69 -0.85 -9.13
N ASP A 144 2.23 -2.06 -9.13
CA ASP A 144 3.37 -2.48 -9.93
C ASP A 144 2.94 -2.64 -11.41
N VAL A 145 3.09 -1.59 -12.22
CA VAL A 145 2.51 -1.52 -13.57
C VAL A 145 3.46 -1.94 -14.68
N ALA A 146 4.76 -1.75 -14.47
CA ALA A 146 5.78 -2.10 -15.45
C ALA A 146 7.14 -2.23 -14.76
N ALA A 147 8.11 -2.85 -15.43
CA ALA A 147 9.49 -2.88 -14.93
C ALA A 147 10.02 -1.44 -14.72
N GLY A 148 10.44 -1.15 -13.50
CA GLY A 148 10.92 0.17 -13.08
C GLY A 148 9.81 1.18 -12.72
N TYR A 149 8.49 0.84 -12.81
CA TYR A 149 7.41 1.80 -12.62
C TYR A 149 6.31 1.30 -11.68
N PHE A 150 6.02 2.10 -10.67
CA PHE A 150 4.81 2.00 -9.85
C PHE A 150 3.84 3.13 -10.20
N SER A 151 2.55 2.80 -10.43
CA SER A 151 1.49 3.79 -10.48
C SER A 151 1.04 4.16 -9.07
N VAL A 152 0.83 5.46 -8.81
CA VAL A 152 0.42 5.98 -7.50
C VAL A 152 -0.84 6.81 -7.62
N THR A 153 -1.82 6.54 -6.75
CA THR A 153 -3.01 7.36 -6.56
C THR A 153 -3.42 7.41 -5.09
N GLY A 154 -4.05 8.47 -4.66
CA GLY A 154 -4.56 8.52 -3.28
C GLY A 154 -4.97 9.90 -2.83
N THR A 155 -5.43 9.94 -1.56
CA THR A 155 -5.79 11.18 -0.87
C THR A 155 -5.19 11.17 0.52
N VAL A 156 -4.53 12.26 0.86
CA VAL A 156 -3.93 12.53 2.18
C VAL A 156 -4.39 13.89 2.69
N ILE A 157 -4.25 14.13 3.96
CA ILE A 157 -4.76 15.34 4.62
C ILE A 157 -3.58 16.16 5.14
N ALA A 158 -3.60 17.45 4.84
CA ALA A 158 -2.63 18.43 5.36
C ALA A 158 -3.27 19.38 6.38
N THR A 159 -2.42 20.09 7.09
CA THR A 159 -2.78 21.25 7.91
C THR A 159 -1.85 22.41 7.52
N GLY A 160 -2.43 23.55 7.20
CA GLY A 160 -1.69 24.69 6.62
C GLY A 160 -1.48 24.52 5.12
N SER A 161 -0.51 25.21 4.52
CA SER A 161 -0.26 25.16 3.09
C SER A 161 0.20 23.77 2.64
N GLU A 162 -0.50 23.21 1.67
CA GLU A 162 -0.18 21.89 1.11
C GLU A 162 1.16 21.94 0.36
N ALA A 163 1.90 20.86 0.45
CA ALA A 163 3.16 20.66 -0.27
C ALA A 163 3.18 19.30 -0.96
N THR A 164 4.05 19.14 -1.95
CA THR A 164 4.22 17.87 -2.63
C THR A 164 4.73 16.79 -1.65
N PRO A 165 4.05 15.64 -1.57
CA PRO A 165 4.55 14.51 -0.78
C PRO A 165 5.66 13.73 -1.49
N PHE A 166 5.96 14.04 -2.76
CA PHE A 166 6.92 13.30 -3.57
C PHE A 166 8.32 13.89 -3.50
N SER A 167 9.33 13.03 -3.47
CA SER A 167 10.74 13.38 -3.53
C SER A 167 11.56 12.30 -4.23
N ALA A 168 12.84 12.60 -4.51
CA ALA A 168 13.84 11.66 -5.02
C ALA A 168 14.93 11.53 -3.94
N THR A 169 14.89 10.46 -3.16
CA THR A 169 15.77 10.23 -2.01
C THR A 169 16.45 8.86 -2.00
N VAL A 170 16.05 7.96 -2.88
CA VAL A 170 16.66 6.65 -3.05
C VAL A 170 17.80 6.78 -4.07
N SER A 171 19.03 6.43 -3.68
CA SER A 171 20.26 6.51 -4.49
C SER A 171 20.94 5.16 -4.56
#